data_9c05dfcb7f87cdfbcbe348560743442c
#
_entry.id   9c05dfcb7f87cdfbcbe348560743442c
#
_cell.length_a   1.000
_cell.length_b   1.000
_cell.length_c   1.000
_cell.angle_alpha   90.00
_cell.angle_beta   90.00
_cell.angle_gamma   90.00
#
_symmetry.space_group_name_H-M   'P 1'
#
loop_
_entity.id
_entity.type
_entity.pdbx_description
1 polymer ?
#
loop_
_entity_poly.entity_id
_entity_poly.type
_entity_poly.pdbx_seq_one_letter_code
_entity_poly.pdbx_strand_id
1 'polypeptide(L)'
;NLFVGSKKYKNTIRLSDNNYFKILESNKLESNINPNNNYFQTKKITHFIHDHIKNIQKKIIDMNPNKNLYNRNNDCFIHIRLGSVEKFNPGFKYYDDIISSVNPCKIYLATDSIEHKINKKLKDKYKQKLIFMDDDLLGIFQLGSTCKYVILSYGSFSAFIGSISFFSKVYYKKIDEKTAWDYNQKTEHNMFDNHRSNIEAWKRIS
;
A
#
# COMPACT_ATOMS: atom_id res chain seq x y z
N ASN A 1 -15.16 15.37 0.76
CA ASN A 1 -14.94 15.56 -0.69
C ASN A 1 -13.64 16.33 -0.95
N LEU A 2 -12.51 15.66 -0.83
CA LEU A 2 -11.18 16.25 -1.08
C LEU A 2 -10.88 16.54 -2.56
N PHE A 3 -11.77 16.14 -3.49
CA PHE A 3 -11.51 16.18 -4.93
C PHE A 3 -12.62 16.77 -5.79
N VAL A 4 -13.65 17.35 -5.20
CA VAL A 4 -14.67 18.06 -6.00
C VAL A 4 -14.30 19.53 -6.02
N GLY A 5 -13.49 19.91 -7.01
CA GLY A 5 -13.32 21.30 -7.35
C GLY A 5 -14.68 21.89 -7.73
N SER A 6 -15.05 22.98 -7.09
CA SER A 6 -16.30 23.72 -7.37
C SER A 6 -16.30 24.38 -8.75
N LYS A 7 -15.20 24.37 -9.47
CA LYS A 7 -15.01 25.06 -10.74
C LYS A 7 -14.80 24.04 -11.88
N LYS A 8 -15.73 24.04 -12.84
CA LYS A 8 -15.56 23.29 -14.10
C LYS A 8 -14.89 24.17 -15.14
N TYR A 9 -13.79 23.71 -15.69
CA TYR A 9 -13.08 24.37 -16.78
C TYR A 9 -13.56 23.83 -18.14
N LYS A 10 -13.43 24.66 -19.18
CA LYS A 10 -13.77 24.23 -20.57
C LYS A 10 -12.82 23.15 -21.09
N ASN A 11 -11.55 23.23 -20.71
CA ASN A 11 -10.51 22.33 -21.17
C ASN A 11 -10.28 21.20 -20.17
N THR A 12 -9.94 20.02 -20.72
CA THR A 12 -9.51 18.86 -19.92
C THR A 12 -8.12 18.44 -20.36
N ILE A 13 -7.20 18.32 -19.41
CA ILE A 13 -5.85 17.80 -19.65
C ILE A 13 -5.83 16.34 -19.22
N ARG A 14 -5.35 15.48 -20.11
CA ARG A 14 -5.08 14.09 -19.79
C ARG A 14 -3.79 14.02 -18.99
N LEU A 15 -3.89 13.65 -17.71
CA LEU A 15 -2.73 13.41 -16.86
C LEU A 15 -2.12 12.04 -17.20
N SER A 16 -0.81 12.00 -17.38
CA SER A 16 -0.04 10.79 -17.65
C SER A 16 1.28 10.83 -16.89
N ASP A 17 1.98 9.69 -16.82
CA ASP A 17 3.32 9.62 -16.22
C ASP A 17 4.30 10.61 -16.85
N ASN A 18 4.17 10.87 -18.16
CA ASN A 18 5.06 11.76 -18.91
C ASN A 18 4.88 13.24 -18.62
N ASN A 19 3.66 13.68 -18.27
CA ASN A 19 3.36 15.09 -18.02
C ASN A 19 3.05 15.41 -16.55
N TYR A 20 3.12 14.42 -15.66
CA TYR A 20 2.79 14.54 -14.24
C TYR A 20 3.48 15.73 -13.57
N PHE A 21 4.80 15.80 -13.67
CA PHE A 21 5.57 16.87 -13.03
C PHE A 21 5.36 18.23 -13.70
N LYS A 22 5.25 18.28 -15.02
CA LYS A 22 4.95 19.51 -15.75
C LYS A 22 3.61 20.11 -15.31
N ILE A 23 2.62 19.29 -15.06
CA ILE A 23 1.30 19.72 -14.59
C ILE A 23 1.37 20.12 -13.12
N LEU A 24 2.07 19.36 -12.28
CA LEU A 24 2.23 19.64 -10.85
C LEU A 24 2.94 21.00 -10.62
N GLU A 25 3.95 21.31 -11.44
CA GLU A 25 4.74 22.54 -11.36
C GLU A 25 4.02 23.76 -11.96
N SER A 26 2.92 23.55 -12.68
CA SER A 26 2.16 24.65 -13.26
C SER A 26 1.40 25.42 -12.16
N ASN A 27 1.77 26.68 -11.94
CA ASN A 27 1.17 27.55 -10.90
C ASN A 27 -0.28 27.97 -11.20
N LYS A 28 -0.78 27.75 -12.41
CA LYS A 28 -2.15 28.07 -12.83
C LYS A 28 -2.72 26.93 -13.66
N LEU A 29 -3.45 26.05 -13.00
CA LEU A 29 -4.18 25.01 -13.70
C LEU A 29 -5.62 25.46 -13.95
N GLU A 30 -5.89 25.94 -15.16
CA GLU A 30 -7.22 26.32 -15.64
C GLU A 30 -7.83 25.24 -16.51
N SER A 31 -7.74 23.98 -16.07
CA SER A 31 -8.21 22.81 -16.79
C SER A 31 -8.67 21.73 -15.83
N ASN A 32 -9.63 20.92 -16.26
CA ASN A 32 -9.93 19.68 -15.57
C ASN A 32 -8.79 18.69 -15.81
N ILE A 33 -8.49 17.86 -14.80
CA ILE A 33 -7.49 16.80 -14.93
C ILE A 33 -8.21 15.46 -15.05
N ASN A 34 -7.86 14.70 -16.08
CA ASN A 34 -8.32 13.33 -16.26
C ASN A 34 -7.11 12.36 -16.17
N PRO A 35 -6.98 11.56 -15.11
CA PRO A 35 -5.87 10.62 -14.93
C PRO A 35 -5.93 9.41 -15.87
N ASN A 36 -7.07 9.12 -16.48
CA ASN A 36 -7.35 8.13 -17.50
C ASN A 36 -6.36 6.94 -17.57
N ASN A 37 -6.63 5.90 -16.81
CA ASN A 37 -5.92 4.60 -16.81
C ASN A 37 -4.40 4.62 -16.51
N ASN A 38 -3.87 5.72 -16.00
CA ASN A 38 -2.49 5.77 -15.52
C ASN A 38 -2.44 5.47 -14.02
N TYR A 39 -1.49 4.67 -13.62
CA TYR A 39 -1.31 4.27 -12.21
C TYR A 39 -0.29 5.14 -11.47
N PHE A 40 0.44 6.00 -12.17
CA PHE A 40 1.45 6.91 -11.61
C PHE A 40 2.49 6.22 -10.73
N GLN A 41 2.98 5.06 -11.20
CA GLN A 41 3.87 4.17 -10.45
C GLN A 41 5.33 4.21 -10.96
N THR A 42 5.70 5.22 -11.73
CA THR A 42 7.10 5.38 -12.17
C THR A 42 8.01 5.64 -10.98
N LYS A 43 9.27 5.24 -11.09
CA LYS A 43 10.28 5.47 -10.05
C LYS A 43 10.31 6.93 -9.59
N LYS A 44 10.29 7.88 -10.54
CA LYS A 44 10.32 9.32 -10.24
C LYS A 44 9.09 9.77 -9.45
N ILE A 45 7.90 9.32 -9.83
CA ILE A 45 6.64 9.68 -9.15
C ILE A 45 6.57 9.04 -7.76
N THR A 46 6.93 7.77 -7.64
CA THR A 46 6.91 7.08 -6.34
C THR A 46 7.90 7.66 -5.35
N HIS A 47 9.10 8.05 -5.79
CA HIS A 47 10.07 8.75 -4.94
C HIS A 47 9.53 10.11 -4.48
N PHE A 48 8.97 10.89 -5.41
CA PHE A 48 8.37 12.18 -5.07
C PHE A 48 7.25 12.06 -4.03
N ILE A 49 6.34 11.10 -4.21
CA ILE A 49 5.25 10.84 -3.25
C ILE A 49 5.83 10.40 -1.90
N HIS A 50 6.82 9.52 -1.91
CA HIS A 50 7.47 9.06 -0.69
C HIS A 50 8.14 10.19 0.08
N ASP A 51 8.91 11.05 -0.60
CA ASP A 51 9.56 12.21 0.00
C ASP A 51 8.52 13.18 0.59
N HIS A 52 7.40 13.39 -0.11
CA HIS A 52 6.31 14.20 0.40
C HIS A 52 5.70 13.60 1.66
N ILE A 53 5.39 12.30 1.67
CA ILE A 53 4.88 11.57 2.85
C ILE A 53 5.86 11.71 4.02
N LYS A 54 7.15 11.54 3.79
CA LYS A 54 8.19 11.70 4.80
C LYS A 54 8.23 13.12 5.39
N ASN A 55 8.12 14.14 4.55
CA ASN A 55 8.10 15.54 4.99
C ASN A 55 6.89 15.88 5.87
N ILE A 56 5.74 15.23 5.64
CA ILE A 56 4.53 15.43 6.44
C ILE A 56 4.28 14.31 7.46
N GLN A 57 5.28 13.45 7.71
CA GLN A 57 5.17 12.28 8.62
C GLN A 57 4.60 12.66 9.98
N LYS A 58 5.12 13.71 10.60
CA LYS A 58 4.62 14.17 11.91
C LYS A 58 3.13 14.49 11.87
N LYS A 59 2.68 15.19 10.82
CA LYS A 59 1.25 15.52 10.65
C LYS A 59 0.39 14.26 10.49
N ILE A 60 0.85 13.29 9.70
CA ILE A 60 0.14 12.01 9.51
C ILE A 60 0.01 11.28 10.84
N ILE A 61 1.09 11.20 11.62
CA ILE A 61 1.09 10.56 12.95
C ILE A 61 0.15 11.29 13.91
N ASP A 62 0.25 12.60 14.00
CA ASP A 62 -0.57 13.41 14.93
C ASP A 62 -2.07 13.29 14.65
N MET A 63 -2.45 13.16 13.37
CA MET A 63 -3.84 12.99 12.94
C MET A 63 -4.36 11.55 13.07
N ASN A 64 -3.49 10.56 13.31
CA ASN A 64 -3.92 9.17 13.45
C ASN A 64 -4.56 8.94 14.83
N PRO A 65 -5.84 8.52 14.92
CA PRO A 65 -6.50 8.25 16.21
C PRO A 65 -5.80 7.10 16.97
N ASN A 66 -5.10 6.21 16.25
CA ASN A 66 -4.36 5.09 16.81
C ASN A 66 -2.88 5.42 17.10
N LYS A 67 -2.48 6.69 17.10
CA LYS A 67 -1.07 7.13 17.24
C LYS A 67 -0.35 6.57 18.47
N ASN A 68 -1.09 6.30 19.56
CA ASN A 68 -0.53 5.73 20.78
C ASN A 68 -0.06 4.28 20.62
N LEU A 69 -0.40 3.60 19.52
CA LEU A 69 0.04 2.24 19.22
C LEU A 69 1.39 2.19 18.51
N TYR A 70 1.85 3.29 17.91
CA TYR A 70 3.16 3.32 17.26
C TYR A 70 4.29 2.92 18.23
N ASN A 71 5.11 1.94 17.83
CA ASN A 71 6.20 1.37 18.62
C ASN A 71 5.80 0.71 19.96
N ARG A 72 4.50 0.51 20.24
CA ARG A 72 4.00 0.02 21.51
C ARG A 72 3.23 -1.29 21.43
N ASN A 73 3.16 -1.91 20.27
CA ASN A 73 2.48 -3.19 20.08
C ASN A 73 3.40 -4.21 19.44
N ASN A 74 2.99 -5.47 19.48
CA ASN A 74 3.62 -6.58 18.77
C ASN A 74 2.63 -7.18 17.77
N ASP A 75 1.81 -6.35 17.15
CA ASP A 75 0.75 -6.75 16.25
C ASP A 75 1.24 -6.79 14.80
N CYS A 76 0.53 -7.56 13.99
CA CYS A 76 0.77 -7.71 12.56
C CYS A 76 -0.45 -7.23 11.78
N PHE A 77 -0.22 -6.41 10.78
CA PHE A 77 -1.20 -6.09 9.77
C PHE A 77 -0.89 -6.86 8.47
N ILE A 78 -1.91 -7.41 7.84
CA ILE A 78 -1.79 -8.12 6.57
C ILE A 78 -2.79 -7.54 5.58
N HIS A 79 -2.31 -7.16 4.41
CA HIS A 79 -3.18 -6.87 3.27
C HIS A 79 -3.11 -8.01 2.26
N ILE A 80 -4.26 -8.61 1.95
CA ILE A 80 -4.39 -9.70 0.96
C ILE A 80 -5.30 -9.25 -0.17
N ARG A 81 -4.70 -8.95 -1.32
CA ARG A 81 -5.40 -8.64 -2.55
C ARG A 81 -5.63 -9.90 -3.36
N LEU A 82 -6.87 -10.20 -3.67
CA LEU A 82 -7.31 -11.39 -4.39
C LEU A 82 -8.11 -11.00 -5.64
N GLY A 83 -9.37 -10.75 -5.57
CA GLY A 83 -10.22 -10.26 -6.64
C GLY A 83 -9.73 -10.59 -8.07
N SER A 84 -9.68 -9.60 -8.91
CA SER A 84 -9.23 -9.73 -10.32
C SER A 84 -7.73 -10.04 -10.48
N VAL A 85 -6.95 -9.98 -9.40
CA VAL A 85 -5.49 -10.14 -9.41
C VAL A 85 -5.02 -11.35 -8.59
N GLU A 86 -5.90 -12.29 -8.25
CA GLU A 86 -5.59 -13.49 -7.46
C GLU A 86 -4.36 -14.23 -7.99
N LYS A 87 -4.20 -14.35 -9.30
CA LYS A 87 -3.08 -15.06 -9.94
C LYS A 87 -1.69 -14.52 -9.57
N PHE A 88 -1.63 -13.27 -9.10
CA PHE A 88 -0.39 -12.62 -8.66
C PHE A 88 -0.20 -12.69 -7.13
N ASN A 89 -1.20 -13.18 -6.39
CA ASN A 89 -1.09 -13.28 -4.94
C ASN A 89 0.03 -14.25 -4.55
N PRO A 90 0.90 -13.90 -3.59
CA PRO A 90 2.04 -14.75 -3.22
C PRO A 90 1.66 -16.09 -2.58
N GLY A 91 0.40 -16.27 -2.23
CA GLY A 91 -0.14 -17.52 -1.68
C GLY A 91 -0.01 -17.66 -0.16
N PHE A 92 -0.74 -18.64 0.38
CA PHE A 92 -0.83 -18.89 1.82
C PHE A 92 0.54 -19.00 2.51
N LYS A 93 1.46 -19.79 1.92
CA LYS A 93 2.78 -20.06 2.52
C LYS A 93 3.58 -18.79 2.80
N TYR A 94 3.53 -17.80 1.91
CA TYR A 94 4.21 -16.52 2.10
C TYR A 94 3.76 -15.80 3.38
N TYR A 95 2.45 -15.69 3.57
CA TYR A 95 1.92 -15.03 4.77
C TYR A 95 2.21 -15.84 6.03
N ASP A 96 2.01 -17.14 5.95
CA ASP A 96 2.19 -18.08 7.05
C ASP A 96 3.64 -18.12 7.58
N ASP A 97 4.61 -18.19 6.69
CA ASP A 97 6.03 -18.21 7.05
C ASP A 97 6.42 -16.93 7.80
N ILE A 98 5.96 -15.76 7.34
CA ILE A 98 6.27 -14.49 7.99
C ILE A 98 5.57 -14.40 9.35
N ILE A 99 4.27 -14.67 9.41
CA ILE A 99 3.50 -14.62 10.67
C ILE A 99 4.15 -15.55 11.71
N SER A 100 4.49 -16.77 11.31
CA SER A 100 5.12 -17.76 12.19
C SER A 100 6.47 -17.28 12.69
N SER A 101 7.27 -16.61 11.86
CA SER A 101 8.59 -16.09 12.21
C SER A 101 8.55 -14.91 13.17
N VAL A 102 7.54 -14.03 13.07
CA VAL A 102 7.43 -12.83 13.90
C VAL A 102 6.56 -13.03 15.15
N ASN A 103 5.74 -14.08 15.17
CA ASN A 103 4.84 -14.47 16.25
C ASN A 103 4.11 -13.28 16.91
N PRO A 104 3.22 -12.60 16.20
CA PRO A 104 2.57 -11.41 16.71
C PRO A 104 1.51 -11.73 17.77
N CYS A 105 1.12 -10.71 18.55
CA CYS A 105 0.02 -10.82 19.52
C CYS A 105 -1.33 -10.91 18.81
N LYS A 106 -1.58 -9.98 17.88
CA LYS A 106 -2.79 -9.93 17.04
C LYS A 106 -2.41 -9.83 15.58
N ILE A 107 -3.31 -10.29 14.72
CA ILE A 107 -3.18 -10.24 13.27
C ILE A 107 -4.43 -9.55 12.73
N TYR A 108 -4.26 -8.34 12.19
CA TYR A 108 -5.32 -7.61 11.52
C TYR A 108 -5.23 -7.88 10.02
N LEU A 109 -6.28 -8.42 9.43
CA LEU A 109 -6.31 -8.83 8.04
C LEU A 109 -7.32 -8.00 7.26
N ALA A 110 -6.83 -7.22 6.30
CA ALA A 110 -7.63 -6.50 5.31
C ALA A 110 -7.58 -7.25 3.97
N THR A 111 -8.75 -7.52 3.39
CA THR A 111 -8.87 -8.26 2.13
C THR A 111 -10.10 -7.84 1.35
N ASP A 112 -10.06 -8.00 0.05
CA ASP A 112 -11.21 -7.82 -0.84
C ASP A 112 -12.02 -9.13 -1.07
N SER A 113 -11.69 -10.22 -0.36
CA SER A 113 -12.34 -11.52 -0.55
C SER A 113 -12.25 -12.42 0.70
N ILE A 114 -13.06 -12.13 1.71
CA ILE A 114 -13.02 -12.81 3.02
C ILE A 114 -13.13 -14.34 2.88
N GLU A 115 -14.03 -14.81 2.02
CA GLU A 115 -14.33 -16.23 1.84
C GLU A 115 -13.27 -17.02 1.05
N HIS A 116 -12.22 -16.34 0.59
CA HIS A 116 -11.18 -16.99 -0.20
C HIS A 116 -10.40 -18.03 0.61
N LYS A 117 -9.99 -19.13 -0.04
CA LYS A 117 -9.26 -20.27 0.57
C LYS A 117 -8.02 -19.90 1.38
N ILE A 118 -7.29 -18.85 0.97
CA ILE A 118 -6.10 -18.35 1.70
C ILE A 118 -6.53 -17.79 3.05
N ASN A 119 -7.56 -16.96 3.07
CA ASN A 119 -8.07 -16.31 4.27
C ASN A 119 -8.66 -17.30 5.25
N LYS A 120 -9.41 -18.33 4.75
CA LYS A 120 -9.92 -19.43 5.57
C LYS A 120 -8.78 -20.20 6.23
N LYS A 121 -7.75 -20.59 5.48
CA LYS A 121 -6.59 -21.29 6.04
C LYS A 121 -5.85 -20.47 7.10
N LEU A 122 -5.69 -19.15 6.90
CA LEU A 122 -5.10 -18.27 7.91
C LEU A 122 -5.98 -18.20 9.15
N LYS A 123 -7.31 -18.06 8.98
CA LYS A 123 -8.26 -18.02 10.10
C LYS A 123 -8.24 -19.30 10.92
N ASP A 124 -8.25 -20.46 10.24
CA ASP A 124 -8.20 -21.77 10.89
C ASP A 124 -6.92 -21.96 11.71
N LYS A 125 -5.79 -21.53 11.16
CA LYS A 125 -4.49 -21.67 11.83
C LYS A 125 -4.30 -20.70 12.99
N TYR A 126 -4.67 -19.44 12.82
CA TYR A 126 -4.40 -18.38 13.81
C TYR A 126 -5.59 -18.06 14.72
N LYS A 127 -6.78 -18.58 14.42
CA LYS A 127 -8.00 -18.53 15.28
C LYS A 127 -8.25 -17.14 15.87
N GLN A 128 -8.23 -17.05 17.22
CA GLN A 128 -8.55 -15.79 17.93
C GLN A 128 -7.51 -14.67 17.73
N LYS A 129 -6.29 -15.02 17.31
CA LYS A 129 -5.28 -13.99 17.00
C LYS A 129 -5.63 -13.22 15.73
N LEU A 130 -6.36 -13.81 14.78
CA LEU A 130 -6.68 -13.22 13.48
C LEU A 130 -8.05 -12.55 13.50
N ILE A 131 -8.04 -11.27 13.19
CA ILE A 131 -9.17 -10.35 13.16
C ILE A 131 -9.31 -9.83 11.73
N PHE A 132 -10.45 -10.13 11.08
CA PHE A 132 -10.77 -9.48 9.81
C PHE A 132 -11.15 -8.03 10.08
N MET A 133 -10.58 -7.12 9.30
CA MET A 133 -10.95 -5.72 9.37
C MET A 133 -12.15 -5.46 8.47
N ASP A 134 -13.18 -4.86 9.07
CA ASP A 134 -14.41 -4.40 8.41
C ASP A 134 -14.52 -2.87 8.49
N ASP A 135 -13.38 -2.21 8.52
CA ASP A 135 -13.31 -0.77 8.55
C ASP A 135 -13.35 -0.18 7.13
N ASP A 136 -13.63 1.11 7.05
CA ASP A 136 -13.40 1.84 5.81
C ASP A 136 -11.89 1.93 5.49
N LEU A 137 -11.57 2.39 4.28
CA LEU A 137 -10.17 2.47 3.83
C LEU A 137 -9.30 3.31 4.77
N LEU A 138 -9.86 4.37 5.35
CA LEU A 138 -9.12 5.24 6.26
C LEU A 138 -8.82 4.52 7.58
N GLY A 139 -9.80 3.83 8.16
CA GLY A 139 -9.62 3.02 9.38
C GLY A 139 -8.57 1.93 9.18
N ILE A 140 -8.59 1.25 8.03
CA ILE A 140 -7.58 0.25 7.67
C ILE A 140 -6.17 0.87 7.63
N PHE A 141 -6.01 2.04 7.00
CA PHE A 141 -4.72 2.74 6.99
C PHE A 141 -4.27 3.19 8.38
N GLN A 142 -5.19 3.74 9.15
CA GLN A 142 -4.90 4.27 10.49
C GLN A 142 -4.45 3.17 11.45
N LEU A 143 -5.13 2.03 11.49
CA LEU A 143 -4.74 0.92 12.36
C LEU A 143 -3.52 0.17 11.78
N GLY A 144 -3.59 -0.22 10.51
CA GLY A 144 -2.56 -1.04 9.88
C GLY A 144 -1.18 -0.41 9.92
N SER A 145 -1.08 0.92 9.73
CA SER A 145 0.20 1.65 9.77
C SER A 145 0.84 1.71 11.16
N THR A 146 0.10 1.40 12.22
CA THR A 146 0.62 1.38 13.59
C THR A 146 1.17 0.03 14.03
N CYS A 147 0.87 -1.03 13.29
CA CYS A 147 1.32 -2.38 13.63
C CYS A 147 2.84 -2.51 13.48
N LYS A 148 3.47 -3.27 14.39
CA LYS A 148 4.92 -3.51 14.35
C LYS A 148 5.36 -4.25 13.09
N TYR A 149 4.50 -5.13 12.57
CA TYR A 149 4.76 -5.90 11.34
C TYR A 149 3.67 -5.62 10.32
N VAL A 150 4.07 -5.36 9.09
CA VAL A 150 3.16 -5.12 7.96
C VAL A 150 3.52 -6.07 6.83
N ILE A 151 2.60 -6.95 6.46
CA ILE A 151 2.80 -7.94 5.39
C ILE A 151 1.93 -7.53 4.19
N LEU A 152 2.58 -7.27 3.08
CA LEU A 152 1.94 -6.74 1.88
C LEU A 152 1.72 -7.82 0.83
N SER A 153 0.59 -7.75 0.14
CA SER A 153 0.39 -8.38 -1.15
C SER A 153 0.78 -7.41 -2.27
N TYR A 154 0.27 -7.63 -3.47
CA TYR A 154 0.53 -6.72 -4.59
C TYR A 154 -0.52 -5.59 -4.65
N GLY A 155 -0.17 -4.52 -5.39
CA GLY A 155 -1.05 -3.40 -5.71
C GLY A 155 -0.75 -2.10 -4.97
N SER A 156 -1.27 -1.01 -5.51
CA SER A 156 -1.04 0.36 -5.01
C SER A 156 -1.49 0.57 -3.56
N PHE A 157 -2.58 -0.08 -3.16
CA PHE A 157 -3.06 -0.04 -1.78
C PHE A 157 -2.02 -0.58 -0.80
N SER A 158 -1.46 -1.78 -1.10
CA SER A 158 -0.38 -2.38 -0.30
C SER A 158 0.83 -1.45 -0.21
N ALA A 159 1.27 -0.91 -1.33
CA ALA A 159 2.43 -0.02 -1.34
C ALA A 159 2.18 1.27 -0.55
N PHE A 160 0.97 1.84 -0.64
CA PHE A 160 0.64 3.04 0.10
C PHE A 160 0.66 2.80 1.62
N ILE A 161 0.02 1.71 2.11
CA ILE A 161 0.05 1.42 3.53
C ILE A 161 1.46 1.14 4.04
N GLY A 162 2.29 0.43 3.25
CA GLY A 162 3.71 0.27 3.57
C GLY A 162 4.44 1.61 3.69
N SER A 163 4.13 2.58 2.83
CA SER A 163 4.78 3.90 2.81
C SER A 163 4.44 4.77 4.02
N ILE A 164 3.27 4.59 4.64
CA ILE A 164 2.86 5.30 5.86
C ILE A 164 3.12 4.53 7.15
N SER A 165 3.66 3.32 7.05
CA SER A 165 4.00 2.46 8.19
C SER A 165 5.40 2.80 8.73
N PHE A 166 5.57 4.02 9.22
CA PHE A 166 6.86 4.65 9.52
C PHE A 166 7.75 3.89 10.51
N PHE A 167 7.15 3.13 11.42
CA PHE A 167 7.87 2.42 12.49
C PHE A 167 7.75 0.90 12.36
N SER A 168 7.18 0.41 11.28
CA SER A 168 6.89 -1.00 11.06
C SER A 168 8.01 -1.70 10.30
N LYS A 169 8.19 -3.00 10.58
CA LYS A 169 8.91 -3.88 9.67
C LYS A 169 7.98 -4.32 8.56
N VAL A 170 8.23 -3.82 7.35
CA VAL A 170 7.38 -4.08 6.19
C VAL A 170 7.94 -5.24 5.38
N TYR A 171 7.10 -6.25 5.13
CA TYR A 171 7.43 -7.44 4.33
C TYR A 171 6.68 -7.41 3.02
N TYR A 172 7.37 -7.67 1.93
CA TYR A 172 6.75 -7.83 0.62
C TYR A 172 7.49 -8.91 -0.19
N LYS A 173 6.77 -9.57 -1.10
CA LYS A 173 7.37 -10.55 -2.00
C LYS A 173 7.91 -9.84 -3.24
N LYS A 174 9.07 -10.30 -3.72
CA LYS A 174 9.58 -9.86 -5.03
C LYS A 174 8.55 -10.19 -6.10
N ILE A 175 8.22 -9.22 -6.93
CA ILE A 175 7.40 -9.44 -8.11
C ILE A 175 8.30 -10.08 -9.17
N ASP A 176 7.89 -11.24 -9.68
CA ASP A 176 8.50 -11.82 -10.85
C ASP A 176 8.07 -10.99 -12.08
N GLU A 177 9.03 -10.46 -12.81
CA GLU A 177 8.79 -9.66 -14.03
C GLU A 177 7.95 -10.38 -15.07
N LYS A 178 8.01 -11.74 -15.10
CA LYS A 178 7.22 -12.57 -16.02
C LYS A 178 5.77 -12.74 -15.58
N THR A 179 5.47 -12.55 -14.30
CA THR A 179 4.14 -12.75 -13.72
C THR A 179 3.50 -11.44 -13.25
N ALA A 180 4.22 -10.33 -13.31
CA ALA A 180 3.69 -9.02 -12.94
C ALA A 180 2.56 -8.63 -13.89
N TRP A 181 1.48 -8.09 -13.34
CA TRP A 181 0.37 -7.56 -14.15
C TRP A 181 0.79 -6.36 -15.00
N ASP A 182 1.94 -5.80 -14.70
CA ASP A 182 2.63 -4.72 -15.41
C ASP A 182 3.63 -5.24 -16.44
N TYR A 183 3.36 -6.38 -17.02
CA TYR A 183 4.23 -7.07 -17.98
C TYR A 183 4.76 -6.18 -19.13
N ASN A 184 4.04 -5.12 -19.47
CA ASN A 184 4.44 -4.19 -20.55
C ASN A 184 5.21 -2.96 -20.03
N GLN A 185 5.40 -2.84 -18.72
CA GLN A 185 6.15 -1.75 -18.14
C GLN A 185 7.48 -2.28 -17.65
N LYS A 186 8.54 -1.74 -18.20
CA LYS A 186 9.93 -2.08 -17.83
C LYS A 186 10.14 -1.99 -16.32
N THR A 187 11.13 -2.67 -15.80
CA THR A 187 11.57 -2.76 -14.39
C THR A 187 11.53 -1.47 -13.56
N GLU A 188 11.49 -0.33 -14.22
CA GLU A 188 11.34 0.99 -13.59
C GLU A 188 10.00 1.21 -12.85
N HIS A 189 9.00 0.38 -13.15
CA HIS A 189 7.64 0.50 -12.62
C HIS A 189 7.35 -0.45 -11.45
N ASN A 190 8.34 -1.16 -10.92
CA ASN A 190 8.12 -1.97 -9.74
C ASN A 190 8.01 -1.09 -8.49
N MET A 191 6.79 -0.74 -8.16
CA MET A 191 6.44 0.18 -7.09
C MET A 191 7.04 -0.21 -5.73
N PHE A 192 7.10 -1.51 -5.43
CA PHE A 192 7.66 -1.99 -4.16
C PHE A 192 9.18 -1.82 -4.12
N ASP A 193 9.88 -2.16 -5.18
CA ASP A 193 11.33 -1.99 -5.25
C ASP A 193 11.70 -0.49 -5.31
N ASN A 194 10.86 0.33 -5.93
CA ASN A 194 11.03 1.78 -5.92
C ASN A 194 10.88 2.37 -4.50
N HIS A 195 9.90 1.90 -3.73
CA HIS A 195 9.75 2.29 -2.33
C HIS A 195 10.91 1.77 -1.47
N ARG A 196 11.36 0.53 -1.69
CA ARG A 196 12.46 -0.06 -0.93
C ARG A 196 13.75 0.76 -0.99
N SER A 197 14.08 1.34 -2.14
CA SER A 197 15.30 2.14 -2.27
C SER A 197 15.37 3.33 -1.32
N ASN A 198 14.25 3.69 -0.71
CA ASN A 198 14.11 4.85 0.19
C ASN A 198 13.73 4.48 1.63
N ILE A 199 13.47 3.18 1.93
CA ILE A 199 12.98 2.76 3.24
C ILE A 199 13.78 1.54 3.72
N GLU A 200 14.68 1.75 4.66
CA GLU A 200 15.53 0.70 5.26
C GLU A 200 14.72 -0.43 5.96
N ALA A 201 13.52 -0.12 6.44
CA ALA A 201 12.67 -1.06 7.17
C ALA A 201 11.97 -2.10 6.28
N TRP A 202 12.03 -1.96 4.95
CA TRP A 202 11.36 -2.89 4.05
C TRP A 202 12.20 -4.15 3.81
N LYS A 203 11.62 -5.30 4.08
CA LYS A 203 12.24 -6.61 3.88
C LYS A 203 11.63 -7.34 2.70
N ARG A 204 12.43 -7.53 1.66
CA ARG A 204 12.07 -8.34 0.50
C ARG A 204 12.18 -9.83 0.83
N ILE A 205 11.14 -10.59 0.51
CA ILE A 205 11.10 -12.05 0.64
C ILE A 205 11.21 -12.64 -0.77
N SER A 206 12.19 -13.53 -0.95
CA SER A 206 12.44 -14.26 -2.20
C SER A 206 11.44 -15.40 -2.41
#